data_6c1692f99a4a73de9ed398c6b289d2de
#
_entry.id   6c1692f99a4a73de9ed398c6b289d2de
#
_cell.length_a   1.000
_cell.length_b   1.000
_cell.length_c   1.000
_cell.angle_alpha   90.00
_cell.angle_beta   90.00
_cell.angle_gamma   90.00
#
_symmetry.space_group_name_H-M   'P 1'
#
loop_
_entity.id
_entity.type
_entity.pdbx_description
1 polymer ?
#
loop_
_entity_poly.entity_id
_entity_poly.type
_entity_poly.pdbx_seq_one_letter_code
_entity_poly.pdbx_strand_id
1 'polypeptide(L)'
;MKHNESKIQVEIVKYIRLLYPKSILFSVPNGHKRNIITASYLKREGLLHGVSDLIWINEGKTYFFEVKTDKGTQSVYQKEFQILVEKQHLRYAILRSTKDFDNFLKLI
;
A
#
# COMPACT_ATOMS: atom_id res chain seq x y z
N MET A 1 12.72 -1.77 -3.68
CA MET A 1 12.38 -1.50 -2.27
C MET A 1 13.58 -1.73 -1.39
N LYS A 2 13.79 -0.87 -0.42
CA LYS A 2 14.89 -1.01 0.51
C LYS A 2 14.60 -2.14 1.51
N HIS A 3 15.66 -2.81 1.99
CA HIS A 3 15.53 -3.91 2.93
C HIS A 3 14.69 -3.55 4.16
N ASN A 4 14.86 -2.33 4.70
CA ASN A 4 14.14 -1.90 5.89
C ASN A 4 12.64 -1.81 5.64
N GLU A 5 12.21 -1.27 4.52
CA GLU A 5 10.79 -1.24 4.17
C GLU A 5 10.25 -2.65 3.96
N SER A 6 11.01 -3.50 3.29
CA SER A 6 10.59 -4.88 3.06
C SER A 6 10.38 -5.62 4.37
N LYS A 7 11.29 -5.45 5.33
CA LYS A 7 11.16 -6.04 6.65
C LYS A 7 9.90 -5.59 7.37
N ILE A 8 9.65 -4.29 7.34
CA ILE A 8 8.46 -3.69 7.96
C ILE A 8 7.20 -4.26 7.30
N GLN A 9 7.20 -4.34 5.98
CA GLN A 9 6.06 -4.87 5.24
C GLN A 9 5.78 -6.32 5.61
N VAL A 10 6.80 -7.16 5.71
CA VAL A 10 6.63 -8.56 6.10
C VAL A 10 6.01 -8.66 7.48
N GLU A 11 6.45 -7.85 8.43
CA GLU A 11 5.89 -7.84 9.78
C GLU A 11 4.42 -7.42 9.78
N ILE A 12 4.09 -6.38 9.03
CA ILE A 12 2.71 -5.89 8.93
C ILE A 12 1.81 -6.95 8.28
N VAL A 13 2.27 -7.58 7.21
CA VAL A 13 1.50 -8.62 6.53
C VAL A 13 1.21 -9.79 7.47
N LYS A 14 2.21 -10.26 8.19
CA LYS A 14 2.03 -11.35 9.17
C LYS A 14 1.03 -10.97 10.24
N TYR A 15 1.14 -9.75 10.75
CA TYR A 15 0.29 -9.24 11.80
C TYR A 15 -1.17 -9.17 11.37
N ILE A 16 -1.43 -8.58 10.21
CA ILE A 16 -2.80 -8.45 9.68
C ILE A 16 -3.40 -9.83 9.41
N ARG A 17 -2.63 -10.74 8.82
CA ARG A 17 -3.11 -12.08 8.52
C ARG A 17 -3.40 -12.90 9.78
N LEU A 18 -2.65 -12.64 10.84
CA LEU A 18 -2.90 -13.28 12.12
C LEU A 18 -4.19 -12.78 12.76
N LEU A 19 -4.41 -11.46 12.74
CA LEU A 19 -5.59 -10.86 13.35
C LEU A 19 -6.87 -11.05 12.51
N TYR A 20 -6.74 -11.04 11.21
CA TYR A 20 -7.88 -11.11 10.28
C TYR A 20 -7.65 -12.19 9.23
N PRO A 21 -7.68 -13.47 9.64
CA PRO A 21 -7.34 -14.57 8.72
C PRO A 21 -8.34 -14.76 7.58
N LYS A 22 -9.52 -14.19 7.70
CA LYS A 22 -10.54 -14.29 6.64
C LYS A 22 -10.51 -13.10 5.68
N SER A 23 -9.72 -12.09 5.97
CA SER A 23 -9.59 -10.92 5.09
C SER A 23 -8.68 -11.26 3.90
N ILE A 24 -8.72 -10.39 2.90
CA ILE A 24 -7.83 -10.50 1.74
C ILE A 24 -6.78 -9.41 1.87
N LEU A 25 -5.53 -9.82 1.90
CA LEU A 25 -4.41 -8.88 1.94
C LEU A 25 -3.39 -9.29 0.89
N PHE A 26 -3.01 -8.36 0.04
CA PHE A 26 -2.00 -8.64 -0.98
C PHE A 26 -1.17 -7.40 -1.28
N SER A 27 0.02 -7.64 -1.81
CA SER A 27 0.93 -6.57 -2.19
C SER A 27 0.79 -6.26 -3.68
N VAL A 28 1.11 -5.00 -4.00
CA VAL A 28 1.22 -4.55 -5.40
C VAL A 28 2.70 -4.25 -5.63
N PRO A 29 3.40 -5.06 -6.41
CA PRO A 29 4.83 -4.82 -6.64
C PRO A 29 5.02 -3.59 -7.55
N ASN A 30 5.70 -2.58 -7.02
CA ASN A 30 5.84 -1.27 -7.66
C ASN A 30 7.30 -0.92 -7.87
N GLY A 31 8.22 -1.59 -7.89
CA GLY A 31 9.60 -1.12 -7.86
C GLY A 31 10.50 -1.59 -8.98
N HIS A 32 9.95 -2.27 -9.94
CA HIS A 32 10.78 -2.84 -11.00
C HIS A 32 11.10 -1.81 -12.06
N LYS A 33 12.38 -1.76 -12.44
CA LYS A 33 12.79 -0.92 -13.58
C LYS A 33 12.16 -1.44 -14.85
N ARG A 34 11.69 -0.50 -15.67
CA ARG A 34 11.14 -0.80 -16.99
C ARG A 34 11.84 0.09 -18.01
N ASN A 35 12.06 -0.42 -19.20
CA ASN A 35 12.46 0.47 -20.29
C ASN A 35 11.25 1.28 -20.72
N ILE A 36 11.49 2.31 -21.52
CA ILE A 36 10.43 3.25 -21.93
C ILE A 36 9.30 2.53 -22.68
N ILE A 37 9.64 1.60 -23.55
CA ILE A 37 8.65 0.87 -24.35
C ILE A 37 7.77 0.01 -23.45
N THR A 38 8.38 -0.76 -22.54
CA THR A 38 7.66 -1.60 -21.58
C THR A 38 6.77 -0.76 -20.68
N ALA A 39 7.29 0.37 -20.20
CA ALA A 39 6.50 1.27 -19.35
C ALA A 39 5.29 1.83 -20.09
N SER A 40 5.45 2.16 -21.36
CA SER A 40 4.36 2.67 -22.19
C SER A 40 3.26 1.63 -22.36
N TYR A 41 3.63 0.38 -22.65
CA TYR A 41 2.66 -0.70 -22.76
C TYR A 41 1.93 -0.96 -21.44
N LEU A 42 2.66 -0.97 -20.33
CA LEU A 42 2.06 -1.18 -19.02
C LEU A 42 1.06 -0.10 -18.67
N LYS A 43 1.35 1.15 -19.00
CA LYS A 43 0.39 2.25 -18.80
C LYS A 43 -0.90 2.04 -19.58
N ARG A 44 -0.78 1.63 -20.82
CA ARG A 44 -1.97 1.35 -21.66
C ARG A 44 -2.77 0.18 -21.11
N GLU A 45 -2.10 -0.76 -20.46
CA GLU A 45 -2.75 -1.90 -19.83
C GLU A 45 -3.33 -1.57 -18.45
N GLY A 46 -3.17 -0.35 -17.97
CA GLY A 46 -3.78 0.07 -16.74
C GLY A 46 -2.84 0.27 -15.56
N LEU A 47 -1.52 0.25 -15.80
CA LEU A 47 -0.58 0.53 -14.73
C LEU A 47 -0.77 1.96 -14.24
N LEU A 48 -0.87 2.11 -12.92
CA LEU A 48 -0.99 3.40 -12.27
C LEU A 48 0.21 3.60 -11.35
N HIS A 49 0.94 4.72 -11.55
CA HIS A 49 2.06 5.04 -10.68
C HIS A 49 1.60 5.43 -9.29
N GLY A 50 2.38 5.05 -8.30
CA GLY A 50 2.14 5.47 -6.93
C GLY A 50 1.12 4.66 -6.18
N VAL A 51 0.63 3.55 -6.75
CA VAL A 51 -0.29 2.66 -6.05
C VAL A 51 0.37 2.18 -4.75
N SER A 52 -0.41 2.10 -3.69
CA SER A 52 0.08 1.68 -2.38
C SER A 52 0.66 0.27 -2.40
N ASP A 53 1.54 -0.02 -1.44
CA ASP A 53 2.23 -1.31 -1.34
C ASP A 53 1.28 -2.46 -1.07
N LEU A 54 0.25 -2.23 -0.27
CA LEU A 54 -0.69 -3.25 0.18
C LEU A 54 -2.12 -2.81 -0.06
N ILE A 55 -2.96 -3.77 -0.42
CA ILE A 55 -4.40 -3.59 -0.48
C ILE A 55 -5.04 -4.60 0.48
N TRP A 56 -5.93 -4.11 1.33
CA TRP A 56 -6.60 -4.92 2.33
C TRP A 56 -8.11 -4.82 2.16
N ILE A 57 -8.74 -5.97 2.02
CA ILE A 57 -10.19 -6.06 1.88
C ILE A 57 -10.72 -6.83 3.08
N ASN A 58 -11.58 -6.19 3.85
CA ASN A 58 -12.14 -6.80 5.05
C ASN A 58 -13.59 -6.36 5.20
N GLU A 59 -14.48 -7.32 5.37
CA GLU A 59 -15.91 -7.08 5.56
C GLU A 59 -16.53 -6.17 4.50
N GLY A 60 -16.15 -6.41 3.25
CA GLY A 60 -16.68 -5.67 2.12
C GLY A 60 -16.09 -4.28 1.90
N LYS A 61 -15.09 -3.89 2.68
CA LYS A 61 -14.43 -2.60 2.55
C LYS A 61 -12.99 -2.77 2.11
N THR A 62 -12.52 -1.84 1.29
CA THR A 62 -11.17 -1.86 0.74
C THR A 62 -10.35 -0.72 1.34
N TYR A 63 -9.15 -1.06 1.78
CA TYR A 63 -8.21 -0.13 2.40
C TYR A 63 -6.87 -0.21 1.67
N PHE A 64 -6.18 0.92 1.60
CA PHE A 64 -4.90 1.05 0.90
C PHE A 64 -3.82 1.44 1.88
N PHE A 65 -2.75 0.66 1.95
CA PHE A 65 -1.65 0.91 2.89
C PHE A 65 -0.34 1.10 2.15
N GLU A 66 0.32 2.20 2.45
CA GLU A 66 1.66 2.49 1.99
C GLU A 66 2.63 2.19 3.13
N VAL A 67 3.66 1.39 2.88
CA VAL A 67 4.65 1.04 3.90
C VAL A 67 5.85 1.97 3.78
N LYS A 68 6.26 2.55 4.89
CA LYS A 68 7.41 3.46 4.96
C LYS A 68 8.26 3.15 6.19
N THR A 69 9.54 3.46 6.10
CA THR A 69 10.40 3.52 7.29
C THR A 69 10.04 4.76 8.12
N ASP A 70 10.60 4.88 9.32
CA ASP A 70 10.32 6.01 10.22
C ASP A 70 10.53 7.37 9.55
N LYS A 71 11.55 7.46 8.70
CA LYS A 71 11.91 8.72 8.05
C LYS A 71 11.48 8.79 6.59
N GLY A 72 10.87 7.75 6.08
CA GLY A 72 10.43 7.71 4.71
C GLY A 72 9.23 8.63 4.47
N THR A 73 9.20 9.26 3.30
CA THR A 73 8.10 10.13 2.90
C THR A 73 7.52 9.69 1.58
N GLN A 74 6.29 10.09 1.32
CA GLN A 74 5.63 9.76 0.06
C GLN A 74 6.29 10.48 -1.11
N SER A 75 6.37 9.78 -2.24
CA SER A 75 6.70 10.41 -3.52
C SER A 75 5.49 11.24 -4.00
N VAL A 76 5.71 12.05 -5.02
CA VAL A 76 4.64 12.82 -5.65
C VAL A 76 3.54 11.89 -6.16
N TYR A 77 3.91 10.79 -6.82
CA TYR A 77 2.94 9.83 -7.35
C TYR A 77 2.13 9.15 -6.24
N GLN A 78 2.77 8.85 -5.12
CA GLN A 78 2.08 8.25 -3.98
C GLN A 78 1.07 9.21 -3.36
N LYS A 79 1.43 10.50 -3.27
CA LYS A 79 0.50 11.53 -2.78
C LYS A 79 -0.70 11.69 -3.72
N GLU A 80 -0.45 11.66 -5.02
CA GLU A 80 -1.52 11.74 -6.01
C GLU A 80 -2.45 10.53 -5.91
N PHE A 81 -1.90 9.34 -5.72
CA PHE A 81 -2.70 8.14 -5.54
C PHE A 81 -3.57 8.22 -4.28
N GLN A 82 -3.01 8.70 -3.20
CA GLN A 82 -3.77 8.91 -1.96
C GLN A 82 -4.98 9.83 -2.20
N ILE A 83 -4.78 10.92 -2.93
CA ILE A 83 -5.86 11.85 -3.25
C ILE A 83 -6.96 11.14 -4.04
N LEU A 84 -6.59 10.32 -5.02
CA LEU A 84 -7.56 9.56 -5.82
C LEU A 84 -8.36 8.59 -4.95
N VAL A 85 -7.70 7.88 -4.05
CA VAL A 85 -8.35 6.94 -3.13
C VAL A 85 -9.35 7.67 -2.24
N GLU A 86 -8.94 8.79 -1.67
CA GLU A 86 -9.78 9.54 -0.74
C GLU A 86 -10.97 10.18 -1.44
N LYS A 87 -10.82 10.57 -2.70
CA LYS A 87 -11.94 11.07 -3.51
C LYS A 87 -13.00 10.00 -3.77
N GLN A 88 -12.62 8.73 -3.72
CA GLN A 88 -13.57 7.63 -3.85
C GLN A 88 -14.17 7.24 -2.49
N HIS A 89 -13.92 8.03 -1.46
CA HIS A 89 -14.39 7.78 -0.08
C HIS A 89 -13.83 6.48 0.50
N LEU A 90 -12.67 6.07 0.01
CA LEU A 90 -11.94 4.93 0.55
C LEU A 90 -10.83 5.44 1.46
N ARG A 91 -10.27 4.56 2.27
CA ARG A 91 -9.26 4.94 3.23
C ARG A 91 -7.87 4.54 2.77
N TYR A 92 -6.93 5.42 3.04
CA TYR A 92 -5.51 5.26 2.75
C TYR A 92 -4.74 5.55 4.03
N ALA A 93 -3.72 4.76 4.33
CA ALA A 93 -2.88 5.02 5.49
C ALA A 93 -1.42 4.70 5.18
N ILE A 94 -0.54 5.44 5.81
CA ILE A 94 0.89 5.11 5.81
C ILE A 94 1.15 4.29 7.06
N LEU A 95 1.72 3.11 6.88
CA LEU A 95 2.05 2.22 7.99
C LEU A 95 3.56 2.11 8.11
N ARG A 96 4.07 2.48 9.27
CA ARG A 96 5.50 2.40 9.59
C ARG A 96 5.81 1.26 10.56
N SER A 97 4.76 0.66 11.12
CA SER A 97 4.86 -0.42 12.09
C SER A 97 3.52 -1.11 12.25
N THR A 98 3.50 -2.24 12.94
CA THR A 98 2.24 -2.90 13.30
C THR A 98 1.39 -2.02 14.21
N LYS A 99 2.02 -1.19 15.03
CA LYS A 99 1.29 -0.26 15.89
C LYS A 99 0.48 0.75 15.07
N ASP A 100 0.99 1.19 13.94
CA ASP A 100 0.25 2.08 13.05
C ASP A 100 -1.01 1.41 12.52
N PHE A 101 -0.96 0.11 12.28
CA PHE A 101 -2.15 -0.63 11.90
C PHE A 101 -3.17 -0.65 13.04
N ASP A 102 -2.72 -0.90 14.28
CA ASP A 102 -3.61 -0.84 15.45
C ASP A 102 -4.29 0.53 15.55
N ASN A 103 -3.51 1.59 15.37
CA ASN A 103 -4.04 2.95 15.43
C ASN A 103 -5.05 3.20 14.30
N PHE A 104 -4.77 2.68 13.12
CA PHE A 104 -5.68 2.79 11.98
C PHE A 104 -7.03 2.14 12.28
N LEU A 105 -7.02 0.96 12.91
CA LEU A 105 -8.25 0.26 13.27
C LEU A 105 -9.17 1.10 14.16
N LYS A 106 -8.60 2.00 14.96
CA LYS A 106 -9.40 2.87 15.82
C LYS A 106 -10.13 3.96 15.05
N LEU A 107 -9.72 4.21 13.81
CA LEU A 107 -10.31 5.25 12.96
C LEU A 107 -11.43 4.73 12.07
N ILE A 108 -11.55 3.44 11.95
CA ILE A 108 -12.54 2.83 11.05
C ILE A 108 -13.65 2.12 11.79
#